data_0f433e888869463f0f0d285e7939df77
#
_entry.id   0f433e888869463f0f0d285e7939df77
#
_cell.length_a   1.000
_cell.length_b   1.000
_cell.length_c   1.000
_cell.angle_alpha   90.00
_cell.angle_beta   90.00
_cell.angle_gamma   90.00
#
_symmetry.space_group_name_H-M   'P 1'
#
loop_
_entity.id
_entity.type
_entity.pdbx_description
1 polymer ?
#
loop_
_entity_poly.entity_id
_entity_poly.type
_entity_poly.pdbx_seq_one_letter_code
_entity_poly.pdbx_strand_id
1 'polypeptide(L)'
;THFSNLMKVSENIVVRRLAGASLLAIAPALTPDRRNEVAVELSKVLETGQTEISQYIPQYLGQFALWLTPRELDEIVDQMQILLSSANTVVVAAALATVGAMLEHYAVYAQRFHESREVLERRWRRLAGLLLKGLASYRQSVRQEALQILGERIFASQTLSYEGKAALFTLMAKKILFLLGEQPEQELSFFYTAAALSHIYRFIVSYQIESGDFPFYMPARAAFFPGTFDPFSLSHKGIVQ
;
A
#
# COMPACT_ATOMS: atom_id res chain seq x y z
N THR A 1 17.48 -10.10 -16.82
CA THR A 1 17.14 -11.52 -17.02
C THR A 1 17.83 -12.46 -16.00
N HIS A 2 19.18 -12.40 -15.81
CA HIS A 2 19.86 -13.32 -14.87
C HIS A 2 19.41 -13.15 -13.41
N PHE A 3 19.41 -11.92 -12.90
CA PHE A 3 18.97 -11.64 -11.52
C PHE A 3 17.46 -11.90 -11.32
N SER A 4 16.61 -11.57 -12.27
CA SER A 4 15.19 -11.88 -12.20
C SER A 4 14.94 -13.39 -12.15
N ASN A 5 15.72 -14.17 -12.89
CA ASN A 5 15.66 -15.62 -12.82
C ASN A 5 16.11 -16.16 -11.46
N LEU A 6 17.22 -15.68 -10.91
CA LEU A 6 17.69 -16.09 -9.58
C LEU A 6 16.65 -15.78 -8.49
N MET A 7 15.96 -14.67 -8.58
CA MET A 7 14.87 -14.32 -7.65
C MET A 7 13.71 -15.32 -7.71
N LYS A 8 13.43 -15.89 -8.87
CA LYS A 8 12.31 -16.83 -9.07
C LYS A 8 12.64 -18.26 -8.71
N VAL A 9 13.84 -18.74 -9.07
CA VAL A 9 14.17 -20.17 -9.05
C VAL A 9 15.11 -20.59 -7.93
N SER A 10 15.87 -19.68 -7.30
CA SER A 10 16.81 -20.05 -6.26
C SER A 10 16.08 -20.55 -5.01
N GLU A 11 16.47 -21.70 -4.47
CA GLU A 11 15.96 -22.20 -3.19
C GLU A 11 16.56 -21.42 -2.00
N ASN A 12 17.70 -20.76 -2.20
CA ASN A 12 18.39 -20.04 -1.15
C ASN A 12 17.88 -18.59 -1.05
N ILE A 13 17.31 -18.26 0.10
CA ILE A 13 16.79 -16.95 0.46
C ILE A 13 17.82 -15.82 0.31
N VAL A 14 19.08 -16.09 0.72
CA VAL A 14 20.15 -15.09 0.63
C VAL A 14 20.45 -14.76 -0.82
N VAL A 15 20.47 -15.78 -1.69
CA VAL A 15 20.67 -15.60 -3.14
C VAL A 15 19.52 -14.78 -3.75
N ARG A 16 18.28 -15.07 -3.38
CA ARG A 16 17.11 -14.30 -3.85
C ARG A 16 17.19 -12.82 -3.45
N ARG A 17 17.53 -12.54 -2.18
CA ARG A 17 17.69 -11.16 -1.68
C ARG A 17 18.85 -10.44 -2.36
N LEU A 18 19.99 -11.12 -2.51
CA LEU A 18 21.15 -10.54 -3.18
C LEU A 18 20.87 -10.25 -4.65
N ALA A 19 20.18 -11.15 -5.34
CA ALA A 19 19.76 -10.96 -6.72
C ALA A 19 18.81 -9.76 -6.87
N GLY A 20 17.85 -9.59 -5.96
CA GLY A 20 16.94 -8.44 -5.93
C GLY A 20 17.69 -7.13 -5.66
N ALA A 21 18.58 -7.10 -4.70
CA ALA A 21 19.42 -5.93 -4.40
C ALA A 21 20.32 -5.57 -5.59
N SER A 22 20.94 -6.57 -6.23
CA SER A 22 21.76 -6.36 -7.44
C SER A 22 20.93 -5.82 -8.60
N LEU A 23 19.69 -6.32 -8.77
CA LEU A 23 18.78 -5.84 -9.79
C LEU A 23 18.45 -4.35 -9.58
N LEU A 24 18.19 -3.92 -8.35
CA LEU A 24 17.96 -2.51 -8.03
C LEU A 24 19.21 -1.66 -8.29
N ALA A 25 20.38 -2.16 -7.92
CA ALA A 25 21.64 -1.45 -8.12
C ALA A 25 21.94 -1.17 -9.60
N ILE A 26 21.59 -2.11 -10.49
CA ILE A 26 21.80 -1.94 -11.94
C ILE A 26 20.64 -1.23 -12.65
N ALA A 27 19.49 -1.04 -12.00
CA ALA A 27 18.32 -0.43 -12.63
C ALA A 27 18.61 0.90 -13.33
N PRO A 28 19.43 1.82 -12.76
CA PRO A 28 19.78 3.07 -13.44
C PRO A 28 20.51 2.88 -14.77
N ALA A 29 21.32 1.84 -14.89
CA ALA A 29 22.17 1.57 -16.06
C ALA A 29 21.44 0.77 -17.16
N LEU A 30 20.26 0.21 -16.88
CA LEU A 30 19.48 -0.53 -17.87
C LEU A 30 18.80 0.43 -18.85
N THR A 31 18.62 -0.04 -20.10
CA THR A 31 17.78 0.67 -21.07
C THR A 31 16.31 0.63 -20.65
N PRO A 32 15.46 1.59 -21.09
CA PRO A 32 14.02 1.57 -20.78
C PRO A 32 13.35 0.24 -21.12
N ASP A 33 13.58 -0.30 -22.33
CA ASP A 33 13.00 -1.57 -22.76
C ASP A 33 13.37 -2.72 -21.83
N ARG A 34 14.63 -2.79 -21.40
CA ARG A 34 15.08 -3.82 -20.45
C ARG A 34 14.48 -3.67 -19.08
N ARG A 35 14.27 -2.44 -18.63
CA ARG A 35 13.55 -2.20 -17.36
C ARG A 35 12.12 -2.69 -17.46
N ASN A 36 11.43 -2.36 -18.57
CA ASN A 36 10.06 -2.78 -18.78
C ASN A 36 9.94 -4.31 -18.86
N GLU A 37 10.79 -4.98 -19.65
CA GLU A 37 10.83 -6.44 -19.72
C GLU A 37 10.94 -7.08 -18.33
N VAL A 38 11.86 -6.60 -17.49
CA VAL A 38 12.09 -7.12 -16.13
C VAL A 38 10.88 -6.87 -15.24
N ALA A 39 10.31 -5.67 -15.27
CA ALA A 39 9.14 -5.33 -14.45
C ALA A 39 7.93 -6.19 -14.81
N VAL A 40 7.65 -6.36 -16.11
CA VAL A 40 6.57 -7.22 -16.62
C VAL A 40 6.82 -8.69 -16.25
N GLU A 41 8.04 -9.17 -16.36
CA GLU A 41 8.41 -10.53 -15.96
C GLU A 41 8.15 -10.77 -14.47
N LEU A 42 8.58 -9.86 -13.61
CA LEU A 42 8.38 -9.98 -12.16
C LEU A 42 6.90 -9.83 -11.76
N SER A 43 6.15 -8.95 -12.41
CA SER A 43 4.72 -8.76 -12.10
C SER A 43 3.89 -10.00 -12.46
N LYS A 44 4.18 -10.67 -13.58
CA LYS A 44 3.52 -11.93 -13.97
C LYS A 44 3.73 -13.05 -12.96
N VAL A 45 4.88 -13.06 -12.28
CA VAL A 45 5.16 -14.08 -11.26
C VAL A 45 4.25 -13.92 -10.05
N LEU A 46 3.82 -12.70 -9.71
CA LEU A 46 2.87 -12.47 -8.60
C LEU A 46 1.51 -13.14 -8.85
N GLU A 47 1.10 -13.27 -10.11
CA GLU A 47 -0.16 -13.91 -10.49
C GLU A 47 -0.20 -15.40 -10.13
N THR A 48 0.96 -16.05 -10.02
CA THR A 48 1.05 -17.49 -9.71
C THR A 48 0.57 -17.80 -8.29
N GLY A 49 0.61 -16.84 -7.37
CA GLY A 49 0.21 -17.02 -5.98
C GLY A 49 1.10 -17.98 -5.19
N GLN A 50 2.34 -18.20 -5.64
CA GLN A 50 3.31 -19.03 -4.94
C GLN A 50 3.89 -18.24 -3.76
N THR A 51 3.62 -18.69 -2.54
CA THR A 51 4.01 -18.00 -1.30
C THR A 51 5.53 -17.78 -1.21
N GLU A 52 6.32 -18.77 -1.61
CA GLU A 52 7.78 -18.70 -1.58
C GLU A 52 8.37 -17.60 -2.45
N ILE A 53 7.72 -17.29 -3.55
CA ILE A 53 8.12 -16.24 -4.49
C ILE A 53 7.52 -14.90 -4.05
N SER A 54 6.28 -14.90 -3.60
CA SER A 54 5.51 -13.70 -3.22
C SER A 54 6.10 -12.97 -2.02
N GLN A 55 6.92 -13.62 -1.20
CA GLN A 55 7.55 -12.98 -0.04
C GLN A 55 8.67 -11.99 -0.40
N TYR A 56 9.36 -12.20 -1.51
CA TYR A 56 10.58 -11.45 -1.85
C TYR A 56 10.40 -10.53 -3.05
N ILE A 57 9.67 -10.95 -4.07
CA ILE A 57 9.51 -10.19 -5.31
C ILE A 57 8.83 -8.84 -5.11
N PRO A 58 7.74 -8.72 -4.32
CA PRO A 58 6.99 -7.47 -4.21
C PRO A 58 7.83 -6.26 -3.82
N GLN A 59 8.72 -6.42 -2.84
CA GLN A 59 9.57 -5.33 -2.38
C GLN A 59 10.52 -4.83 -3.48
N TYR A 60 11.12 -5.75 -4.22
CA TYR A 60 12.06 -5.39 -5.30
C TYR A 60 11.33 -4.88 -6.53
N LEU A 61 10.20 -5.49 -6.89
CA LEU A 61 9.37 -5.03 -8.01
C LEU A 61 8.86 -3.61 -7.76
N GLY A 62 8.35 -3.32 -6.54
CA GLY A 62 7.85 -1.99 -6.20
C GLY A 62 8.92 -0.90 -6.33
N GLN A 63 10.13 -1.14 -5.83
CA GLN A 63 11.24 -0.21 -5.96
C GLN A 63 11.75 -0.12 -7.42
N PHE A 64 11.82 -1.25 -8.10
CA PHE A 64 12.29 -1.31 -9.49
C PHE A 64 11.34 -0.59 -10.46
N ALA A 65 10.03 -0.69 -10.24
CA ALA A 65 9.01 -0.03 -11.05
C ALA A 65 9.17 1.50 -11.07
N LEU A 66 9.75 2.10 -10.01
CA LEU A 66 10.03 3.53 -9.95
C LEU A 66 11.13 3.98 -10.93
N TRP A 67 11.80 3.04 -11.59
CA TRP A 67 12.77 3.30 -12.66
C TRP A 67 12.16 3.23 -14.06
N LEU A 68 10.91 2.85 -14.19
CA LEU A 68 10.15 2.80 -15.45
C LEU A 68 9.79 4.21 -15.92
N THR A 69 9.42 4.32 -17.18
CA THR A 69 8.80 5.54 -17.70
C THR A 69 7.44 5.78 -17.07
N PRO A 70 6.90 7.00 -17.08
CA PRO A 70 5.58 7.29 -16.50
C PRO A 70 4.47 6.36 -17.00
N ARG A 71 4.45 6.07 -18.28
CA ARG A 71 3.47 5.17 -18.91
C ARG A 71 3.61 3.73 -18.42
N GLU A 72 4.82 3.21 -18.43
CA GLU A 72 5.10 1.83 -17.99
C GLU A 72 4.83 1.65 -16.50
N LEU A 73 5.15 2.67 -15.67
CA LEU A 73 4.78 2.67 -14.25
C LEU A 73 3.26 2.59 -14.07
N ASP A 74 2.51 3.39 -14.83
CA ASP A 74 1.05 3.37 -14.77
C ASP A 74 0.49 1.98 -15.19
N GLU A 75 1.08 1.33 -16.18
CA GLU A 75 0.72 -0.04 -16.61
C GLU A 75 0.95 -1.06 -15.48
N ILE A 76 2.07 -0.99 -14.75
CA ILE A 76 2.32 -1.85 -13.58
C ILE A 76 1.33 -1.53 -12.44
N VAL A 77 1.01 -0.26 -12.20
CA VAL A 77 0.02 0.13 -11.18
C VAL A 77 -1.37 -0.39 -11.54
N ASP A 78 -1.75 -0.34 -12.82
CA ASP A 78 -3.01 -0.93 -13.32
C ASP A 78 -3.06 -2.44 -13.07
N GLN A 79 -1.97 -3.14 -13.32
CA GLN A 79 -1.87 -4.56 -13.04
C GLN A 79 -1.99 -4.86 -11.54
N MET A 80 -1.34 -4.10 -10.67
CA MET A 80 -1.52 -4.26 -9.22
C MET A 80 -2.98 -4.04 -8.83
N GLN A 81 -3.67 -3.08 -9.42
CA GLN A 81 -5.09 -2.84 -9.18
C GLN A 81 -5.95 -4.06 -9.57
N ILE A 82 -5.63 -4.74 -10.66
CA ILE A 82 -6.31 -5.98 -11.09
C ILE A 82 -6.04 -7.10 -10.07
N LEU A 83 -4.78 -7.29 -9.66
CA LEU A 83 -4.40 -8.33 -8.71
C LEU A 83 -5.04 -8.15 -7.32
N LEU A 84 -5.32 -6.92 -6.90
CA LEU A 84 -6.06 -6.62 -5.66
C LEU A 84 -7.50 -7.14 -5.68
N SER A 85 -8.05 -7.43 -6.85
CA SER A 85 -9.38 -8.03 -7.00
C SER A 85 -9.35 -9.56 -7.08
N SER A 86 -8.19 -10.19 -6.96
CA SER A 86 -8.03 -11.65 -7.04
C SER A 86 -8.76 -12.38 -5.90
N ALA A 87 -9.27 -13.57 -6.22
CA ALA A 87 -9.78 -14.49 -5.21
C ALA A 87 -8.67 -15.07 -4.31
N ASN A 88 -7.43 -15.15 -4.81
CA ASN A 88 -6.28 -15.67 -4.07
C ASN A 88 -5.70 -14.58 -3.14
N THR A 89 -5.75 -14.81 -1.83
CA THR A 89 -5.25 -13.87 -0.82
C THR A 89 -3.74 -13.65 -0.90
N VAL A 90 -2.97 -14.64 -1.35
CA VAL A 90 -1.52 -14.52 -1.53
C VAL A 90 -1.19 -13.53 -2.65
N VAL A 91 -1.95 -13.58 -3.75
CA VAL A 91 -1.83 -12.63 -4.86
C VAL A 91 -2.17 -11.21 -4.40
N VAL A 92 -3.24 -11.06 -3.63
CA VAL A 92 -3.67 -9.76 -3.08
C VAL A 92 -2.60 -9.20 -2.14
N ALA A 93 -2.07 -10.02 -1.22
CA ALA A 93 -1.00 -9.61 -0.31
C ALA A 93 0.26 -9.17 -1.06
N ALA A 94 0.65 -9.91 -2.10
CA ALA A 94 1.79 -9.56 -2.93
C ALA A 94 1.59 -8.24 -3.69
N ALA A 95 0.39 -7.98 -4.21
CA ALA A 95 0.04 -6.72 -4.85
C ALA A 95 0.08 -5.55 -3.86
N LEU A 96 -0.47 -5.72 -2.64
CA LEU A 96 -0.40 -4.71 -1.57
C LEU A 96 1.04 -4.40 -1.19
N ALA A 97 1.88 -5.43 -1.01
CA ALA A 97 3.29 -5.27 -0.67
C ALA A 97 4.07 -4.54 -1.77
N THR A 98 3.75 -4.80 -3.04
CA THR A 98 4.34 -4.10 -4.19
C THR A 98 3.95 -2.62 -4.20
N VAL A 99 2.66 -2.32 -4.05
CA VAL A 99 2.16 -0.94 -3.95
C VAL A 99 2.76 -0.22 -2.75
N GLY A 100 2.87 -0.88 -1.61
CA GLY A 100 3.51 -0.34 -0.41
C GLY A 100 4.98 0.05 -0.66
N ALA A 101 5.74 -0.81 -1.33
CA ALA A 101 7.13 -0.53 -1.68
C ALA A 101 7.26 0.64 -2.69
N MET A 102 6.35 0.75 -3.66
CA MET A 102 6.29 1.92 -4.55
C MET A 102 6.04 3.21 -3.78
N LEU A 103 5.08 3.18 -2.84
CA LEU A 103 4.69 4.35 -2.07
C LEU A 103 5.82 4.80 -1.13
N GLU A 104 6.46 3.85 -0.44
CA GLU A 104 7.58 4.10 0.46
C GLU A 104 8.74 4.82 -0.24
N HIS A 105 9.08 4.39 -1.45
CA HIS A 105 10.22 4.89 -2.21
C HIS A 105 9.84 5.87 -3.33
N TYR A 106 8.61 6.40 -3.33
CA TYR A 106 8.09 7.24 -4.42
C TYR A 106 8.95 8.47 -4.73
N ALA A 107 9.68 8.98 -3.75
CA ALA A 107 10.61 10.10 -3.92
C ALA A 107 11.66 9.83 -5.02
N VAL A 108 12.08 8.57 -5.21
CA VAL A 108 13.03 8.16 -6.27
C VAL A 108 12.44 8.47 -7.65
N TYR A 109 11.15 8.17 -7.85
CA TYR A 109 10.45 8.49 -9.09
C TYR A 109 10.31 10.01 -9.28
N ALA A 110 9.86 10.71 -8.25
CA ALA A 110 9.61 12.15 -8.30
C ALA A 110 10.88 12.97 -8.62
N GLN A 111 12.05 12.50 -8.16
CA GLN A 111 13.33 13.13 -8.46
C GLN A 111 13.81 12.91 -9.90
N ARG A 112 13.40 11.82 -10.53
CA ARG A 112 13.86 11.44 -11.87
C ARG A 112 13.05 12.05 -13.00
N PHE A 113 11.78 12.24 -12.80
CA PHE A 113 10.87 12.73 -13.82
C PHE A 113 10.44 14.16 -13.49
N HIS A 114 10.68 15.08 -14.42
CA HIS A 114 10.27 16.48 -14.31
C HIS A 114 8.78 16.66 -14.64
N GLU A 115 7.94 15.84 -14.06
CA GLU A 115 6.49 15.98 -14.17
C GLU A 115 5.98 17.12 -13.27
N SER A 116 4.84 17.69 -13.60
CA SER A 116 4.23 18.71 -12.74
C SER A 116 3.91 18.13 -11.36
N ARG A 117 3.95 18.97 -10.33
CA ARG A 117 3.59 18.59 -8.96
C ARG A 117 2.21 17.93 -8.89
N GLU A 118 1.26 18.41 -9.66
CA GLU A 118 -0.10 17.87 -9.70
C GLU A 118 -0.14 16.43 -10.23
N VAL A 119 0.65 16.12 -11.25
CA VAL A 119 0.75 14.77 -11.83
C VAL A 119 1.39 13.82 -10.83
N LEU A 120 2.52 14.23 -10.22
CA LEU A 120 3.20 13.45 -9.19
C LEU A 120 2.28 13.17 -7.99
N GLU A 121 1.56 14.18 -7.51
CA GLU A 121 0.64 14.03 -6.39
C GLU A 121 -0.55 13.14 -6.74
N ARG A 122 -1.10 13.24 -7.95
CA ARG A 122 -2.20 12.36 -8.42
C ARG A 122 -1.77 10.90 -8.43
N ARG A 123 -0.58 10.59 -8.95
CA ARG A 123 -0.03 9.23 -8.98
C ARG A 123 0.24 8.70 -7.57
N TRP A 124 0.83 9.52 -6.71
CA TRP A 124 1.04 9.18 -5.30
C TRP A 124 -0.28 8.87 -4.59
N ARG A 125 -1.30 9.72 -4.75
CA ARG A 125 -2.64 9.50 -4.19
C ARG A 125 -3.29 8.22 -4.73
N ARG A 126 -3.04 7.87 -5.98
CA ARG A 126 -3.51 6.62 -6.56
C ARG A 126 -2.89 5.42 -5.85
N LEU A 127 -1.57 5.39 -5.68
CA LEU A 127 -0.86 4.34 -4.94
C LEU A 127 -1.37 4.21 -3.49
N ALA A 128 -1.46 5.33 -2.78
CA ALA A 128 -2.02 5.36 -1.43
C ALA A 128 -3.45 4.83 -1.39
N GLY A 129 -4.30 5.21 -2.35
CA GLY A 129 -5.67 4.73 -2.48
C GLY A 129 -5.77 3.22 -2.68
N LEU A 130 -4.88 2.61 -3.47
CA LEU A 130 -4.82 1.17 -3.66
C LEU A 130 -4.45 0.43 -2.36
N LEU A 131 -3.47 0.94 -1.62
CA LEU A 131 -3.09 0.36 -0.32
C LEU A 131 -4.23 0.48 0.70
N LEU A 132 -4.89 1.65 0.75
CA LEU A 132 -6.01 1.88 1.66
C LEU A 132 -7.26 1.04 1.33
N LYS A 133 -7.43 0.59 0.07
CA LYS A 133 -8.47 -0.40 -0.27
C LYS A 133 -8.28 -1.71 0.49
N GLY A 134 -7.03 -2.11 0.76
CA GLY A 134 -6.73 -3.28 1.56
C GLY A 134 -7.31 -3.20 2.97
N LEU A 135 -7.31 -2.01 3.60
CA LEU A 135 -7.91 -1.79 4.92
C LEU A 135 -9.43 -1.99 4.94
N ALA A 136 -10.10 -1.72 3.82
CA ALA A 136 -11.55 -1.89 3.67
C ALA A 136 -11.93 -3.28 3.12
N SER A 137 -10.99 -4.21 2.98
CA SER A 137 -11.27 -5.56 2.48
C SER A 137 -12.16 -6.34 3.45
N TYR A 138 -13.11 -7.11 2.92
CA TYR A 138 -13.89 -8.05 3.71
C TYR A 138 -13.05 -9.21 4.28
N ARG A 139 -11.89 -9.49 3.69
CA ARG A 139 -10.98 -10.55 4.12
C ARG A 139 -10.06 -10.04 5.23
N GLN A 140 -10.09 -10.69 6.38
CA GLN A 140 -9.28 -10.31 7.54
C GLN A 140 -7.77 -10.33 7.24
N SER A 141 -7.28 -11.37 6.56
CA SER A 141 -5.86 -11.50 6.19
C SER A 141 -5.36 -10.33 5.32
N VAL A 142 -6.19 -9.86 4.40
CA VAL A 142 -5.87 -8.71 3.54
C VAL A 142 -5.80 -7.41 4.35
N ARG A 143 -6.73 -7.21 5.31
CA ARG A 143 -6.69 -6.05 6.21
C ARG A 143 -5.45 -6.05 7.09
N GLN A 144 -5.09 -7.22 7.64
CA GLN A 144 -3.89 -7.38 8.46
C GLN A 144 -2.61 -7.08 7.66
N GLU A 145 -2.52 -7.59 6.43
CA GLU A 145 -1.39 -7.30 5.55
C GLU A 145 -1.27 -5.80 5.24
N ALA A 146 -2.39 -5.14 4.92
CA ALA A 146 -2.40 -3.69 4.67
C ALA A 146 -1.96 -2.89 5.92
N LEU A 147 -2.41 -3.29 7.12
CA LEU A 147 -2.00 -2.69 8.39
C LEU A 147 -0.51 -2.90 8.67
N GLN A 148 0.01 -4.09 8.43
CA GLN A 148 1.42 -4.39 8.62
C GLN A 148 2.30 -3.57 7.68
N ILE A 149 1.92 -3.48 6.40
CA ILE A 149 2.64 -2.65 5.42
C ILE A 149 2.65 -1.17 5.86
N LEU A 150 1.51 -0.64 6.28
CA LEU A 150 1.41 0.74 6.75
C LEU A 150 2.27 0.98 8.00
N GLY A 151 2.13 0.16 9.03
CA GLY A 151 2.84 0.34 10.30
C GLY A 151 4.34 0.10 10.18
N GLU A 152 4.73 -1.10 9.74
CA GLU A 152 6.12 -1.54 9.79
C GLU A 152 6.99 -0.99 8.65
N ARG A 153 6.40 -0.74 7.46
CA ARG A 153 7.17 -0.28 6.30
C ARG A 153 7.01 1.21 6.05
N ILE A 154 5.79 1.73 6.01
CA ILE A 154 5.56 3.10 5.54
C ILE A 154 5.74 4.10 6.67
N PHE A 155 5.04 3.94 7.78
CA PHE A 155 5.13 4.90 8.90
C PHE A 155 6.45 4.75 9.68
N ALA A 156 7.01 3.56 9.81
CA ALA A 156 8.32 3.32 10.39
C ALA A 156 9.48 3.68 9.45
N SER A 157 9.22 3.86 8.16
CA SER A 157 10.26 4.12 7.15
C SER A 157 10.97 5.44 7.39
N GLN A 158 12.28 5.44 7.14
CA GLN A 158 13.10 6.65 7.10
C GLN A 158 13.12 7.30 5.69
N THR A 159 12.62 6.59 4.69
CA THR A 159 12.62 7.03 3.27
C THR A 159 11.45 7.95 2.96
N LEU A 160 10.29 7.70 3.58
CA LEU A 160 9.13 8.57 3.40
C LEU A 160 9.25 9.81 4.28
N SER A 161 9.12 10.99 3.68
CA SER A 161 9.18 12.26 4.41
C SER A 161 8.03 12.41 5.41
N TYR A 162 8.21 13.28 6.39
CA TYR A 162 7.16 13.62 7.35
C TYR A 162 5.89 14.11 6.65
N GLU A 163 6.00 14.97 5.64
CA GLU A 163 4.88 15.48 4.86
C GLU A 163 4.15 14.34 4.11
N GLY A 164 4.91 13.36 3.59
CA GLY A 164 4.35 12.17 2.96
C GLY A 164 3.56 11.32 3.95
N LYS A 165 4.07 11.12 5.16
CA LYS A 165 3.38 10.40 6.24
C LYS A 165 2.12 11.15 6.68
N ALA A 166 2.19 12.48 6.87
CA ALA A 166 1.05 13.32 7.23
C ALA A 166 -0.05 13.29 6.17
N ALA A 167 0.33 13.35 4.87
CA ALA A 167 -0.60 13.24 3.77
C ALA A 167 -1.30 11.87 3.75
N LEU A 168 -0.55 10.78 3.97
CA LEU A 168 -1.11 9.43 4.04
C LEU A 168 -2.08 9.29 5.21
N PHE A 169 -1.72 9.80 6.39
CA PHE A 169 -2.59 9.81 7.56
C PHE A 169 -3.89 10.56 7.30
N THR A 170 -3.82 11.71 6.62
CA THR A 170 -5.00 12.49 6.22
C THR A 170 -5.91 11.68 5.28
N LEU A 171 -5.33 10.94 4.32
CA LEU A 171 -6.11 10.05 3.46
C LEU A 171 -6.77 8.91 4.23
N MET A 172 -6.09 8.34 5.22
CA MET A 172 -6.66 7.32 6.11
C MET A 172 -7.86 7.87 6.89
N ALA A 173 -7.73 9.07 7.48
CA ALA A 173 -8.82 9.72 8.19
C ALA A 173 -10.02 9.97 7.28
N LYS A 174 -9.80 10.45 6.06
CA LYS A 174 -10.86 10.63 5.05
C LYS A 174 -11.52 9.29 4.69
N LYS A 175 -10.75 8.20 4.60
CA LYS A 175 -11.31 6.87 4.33
C LYS A 175 -12.20 6.38 5.46
N ILE A 176 -11.85 6.64 6.72
CA ILE A 176 -12.71 6.37 7.88
C ILE A 176 -14.02 7.14 7.78
N LEU A 177 -13.94 8.45 7.51
CA LEU A 177 -15.13 9.29 7.38
C LEU A 177 -16.04 8.83 6.23
N PHE A 178 -15.45 8.41 5.11
CA PHE A 178 -16.19 7.83 3.99
C PHE A 178 -16.92 6.55 4.40
N LEU A 179 -16.23 5.61 5.06
CA LEU A 179 -16.83 4.36 5.52
C LEU A 179 -17.93 4.60 6.57
N LEU A 180 -17.79 5.63 7.42
CA LEU A 180 -18.85 6.05 8.35
C LEU A 180 -20.07 6.60 7.61
N GLY A 181 -19.87 7.23 6.44
CA GLY A 181 -20.96 7.78 5.59
C GLY A 181 -21.72 6.72 4.80
N GLU A 182 -21.09 5.57 4.49
CA GLU A 182 -21.77 4.52 3.74
C GLU A 182 -22.81 3.81 4.59
N GLN A 183 -24.02 3.66 4.02
CA GLN A 183 -25.05 2.81 4.58
C GLN A 183 -25.00 1.47 3.87
N PRO A 184 -24.65 0.37 4.55
CA PRO A 184 -24.62 -0.93 3.93
C PRO A 184 -26.06 -1.40 3.64
N GLU A 185 -26.37 -1.68 2.38
CA GLU A 185 -27.66 -2.20 1.96
C GLU A 185 -27.86 -3.68 2.34
N GLN A 186 -26.76 -4.38 2.63
CA GLN A 186 -26.78 -5.81 2.97
C GLN A 186 -26.07 -6.09 4.30
N GLU A 187 -26.58 -7.06 5.04
CA GLU A 187 -26.07 -7.47 6.35
C GLU A 187 -24.57 -7.83 6.35
N LEU A 188 -24.10 -8.55 5.32
CA LEU A 188 -22.70 -8.91 5.16
C LEU A 188 -21.80 -7.67 4.98
N SER A 189 -22.26 -6.69 4.21
CA SER A 189 -21.55 -5.42 4.00
C SER A 189 -21.37 -4.65 5.32
N PHE A 190 -22.38 -4.73 6.20
CA PHE A 190 -22.36 -4.16 7.53
C PHE A 190 -21.20 -4.73 8.38
N PHE A 191 -21.08 -6.05 8.47
CA PHE A 191 -20.02 -6.69 9.25
C PHE A 191 -18.62 -6.37 8.71
N TYR A 192 -18.46 -6.32 7.39
CA TYR A 192 -17.17 -6.00 6.77
C TYR A 192 -16.78 -4.54 7.01
N THR A 193 -17.73 -3.63 6.90
CA THR A 193 -17.49 -2.21 7.17
C THR A 193 -17.12 -1.98 8.63
N ALA A 194 -17.83 -2.61 9.57
CA ALA A 194 -17.53 -2.52 10.99
C ALA A 194 -16.15 -3.10 11.34
N ALA A 195 -15.78 -4.25 10.75
CA ALA A 195 -14.47 -4.84 10.94
C ALA A 195 -13.35 -3.94 10.37
N ALA A 196 -13.53 -3.40 9.18
CA ALA A 196 -12.56 -2.47 8.56
C ALA A 196 -12.37 -1.21 9.39
N LEU A 197 -13.46 -0.61 9.88
CA LEU A 197 -13.41 0.57 10.76
C LEU A 197 -12.66 0.28 12.06
N SER A 198 -12.93 -0.86 12.69
CA SER A 198 -12.23 -1.26 13.91
C SER A 198 -10.73 -1.42 13.68
N HIS A 199 -10.32 -2.03 12.58
CA HIS A 199 -8.91 -2.17 12.23
C HIS A 199 -8.22 -0.81 11.97
N ILE A 200 -8.86 0.06 11.20
CA ILE A 200 -8.32 1.39 10.89
C ILE A 200 -8.21 2.22 12.18
N TYR A 201 -9.24 2.17 13.03
CA TYR A 201 -9.24 2.89 14.31
C TYR A 201 -8.09 2.43 15.21
N ARG A 202 -7.95 1.12 15.43
CA ARG A 202 -6.87 0.55 16.25
C ARG A 202 -5.49 0.94 15.73
N PHE A 203 -5.31 0.87 14.42
CA PHE A 203 -4.06 1.28 13.79
C PHE A 203 -3.74 2.75 14.10
N ILE A 204 -4.69 3.67 13.91
CA ILE A 204 -4.49 5.10 14.17
C ILE A 204 -4.17 5.36 15.64
N VAL A 205 -4.88 4.71 16.57
CA VAL A 205 -4.67 4.87 18.00
C VAL A 205 -3.29 4.34 18.42
N SER A 206 -2.91 3.15 17.98
CA SER A 206 -1.60 2.56 18.26
C SER A 206 -0.49 3.42 17.69
N TYR A 207 -0.61 3.86 16.45
CA TYR A 207 0.38 4.74 15.83
C TYR A 207 0.53 6.07 16.57
N GLN A 208 -0.57 6.67 16.97
CA GLN A 208 -0.58 7.94 17.68
C GLN A 208 0.07 7.83 19.08
N ILE A 209 -0.14 6.70 19.77
CA ILE A 209 0.44 6.44 21.09
C ILE A 209 1.93 6.10 20.97
N GLU A 210 2.32 5.26 20.02
CA GLU A 210 3.69 4.75 19.91
C GLU A 210 4.65 5.71 19.22
N SER A 211 4.17 6.48 18.25
CA SER A 211 5.01 7.30 17.37
C SER A 211 5.02 8.80 17.71
N GLY A 212 4.26 9.24 18.71
CA GLY A 212 4.22 10.64 19.15
C GLY A 212 3.51 11.58 18.18
N ASP A 213 3.90 12.83 18.17
CA ASP A 213 3.19 13.95 17.55
C ASP A 213 2.93 13.79 16.03
N PHE A 214 1.82 13.15 15.71
CA PHE A 214 1.25 13.31 14.38
C PHE A 214 0.24 14.47 14.43
N PRO A 215 0.42 15.56 13.67
CA PRO A 215 -0.54 16.63 13.67
C PRO A 215 -1.87 16.15 13.10
N PHE A 216 -2.79 15.82 13.99
CA PHE A 216 -4.16 15.59 13.62
C PHE A 216 -4.75 16.96 13.26
N TYR A 217 -5.18 17.13 12.02
CA TYR A 217 -5.89 18.35 11.64
C TYR A 217 -7.25 18.36 12.35
N MET A 218 -7.35 19.14 13.40
CA MET A 218 -8.63 19.40 14.06
C MET A 218 -9.47 20.29 13.16
N PRO A 219 -10.64 19.84 12.70
CA PRO A 219 -11.53 20.73 11.93
C PRO A 219 -11.95 21.91 12.79
N ALA A 220 -12.15 23.07 12.15
CA ALA A 220 -12.55 24.30 12.84
C ALA A 220 -13.89 24.18 13.62
N ARG A 221 -14.68 23.17 13.30
CA ARG A 221 -15.86 22.73 14.05
C ARG A 221 -15.76 21.25 14.30
N ALA A 222 -15.59 20.85 15.56
CA ALA A 222 -15.60 19.48 16.01
C ALA A 222 -16.71 19.27 17.03
N ALA A 223 -17.51 18.22 16.87
CA ALA A 223 -18.39 17.74 17.91
C ALA A 223 -17.58 16.74 18.77
N PHE A 224 -17.45 16.99 20.06
CA PHE A 224 -16.83 16.07 20.99
C PHE A 224 -17.87 15.08 21.50
N PHE A 225 -17.65 13.80 21.23
CA PHE A 225 -18.54 12.73 21.67
C PHE A 225 -17.80 11.88 22.72
N PRO A 226 -18.10 12.05 24.04
CA PRO A 226 -17.46 11.23 25.06
C PRO A 226 -18.00 9.80 25.01
N GLY A 227 -17.12 8.81 25.00
CA GLY A 227 -17.49 7.40 25.02
C GLY A 227 -16.32 6.47 24.78
N THR A 228 -16.54 5.18 25.07
CA THR A 228 -15.59 4.14 24.75
C THR A 228 -15.96 3.54 23.40
N PHE A 229 -15.15 3.80 22.36
CA PHE A 229 -15.42 3.44 20.97
C PHE A 229 -14.48 2.33 20.45
N ASP A 230 -14.05 1.41 21.30
CA ASP A 230 -13.23 0.29 20.91
C ASP A 230 -13.97 -1.04 21.18
N PRO A 231 -14.45 -1.72 20.16
CA PRO A 231 -14.44 -1.36 18.74
C PRO A 231 -15.52 -0.30 18.38
N PHE A 232 -15.18 0.59 17.44
CA PHE A 232 -16.17 1.51 16.87
C PHE A 232 -17.21 0.73 16.07
N SER A 233 -18.47 0.90 16.41
CA SER A 233 -19.58 0.13 15.82
C SER A 233 -20.53 1.03 15.03
N LEU A 234 -21.45 0.42 14.27
CA LEU A 234 -22.48 1.15 13.54
C LEU A 234 -23.52 1.81 14.47
N SER A 235 -23.68 1.28 15.70
CA SER A 235 -24.46 1.98 16.74
C SER A 235 -23.83 3.31 17.09
N HIS A 236 -22.51 3.39 17.20
CA HIS A 236 -21.80 4.65 17.45
C HIS A 236 -21.94 5.63 16.26
N LYS A 237 -21.97 5.12 15.01
CA LYS A 237 -22.28 5.93 13.83
C LYS A 237 -23.64 6.59 13.94
N GLY A 238 -24.68 5.84 14.33
CA GLY A 238 -26.05 6.35 14.48
C GLY A 238 -26.19 7.48 15.53
N ILE A 239 -25.25 7.57 16.48
CA ILE A 239 -25.23 8.63 17.48
C ILE A 239 -24.65 9.94 16.90
N VAL A 240 -23.74 9.84 15.94
CA VAL A 240 -22.99 11.00 15.38
C VAL A 240 -23.71 11.61 14.17
N GLN A 241 -24.66 10.92 13.58
CA GLN A 241 -25.54 11.43 12.51
C GLN A 241 -26.72 12.24 13.08
#